data_e37f55b640cea2f1a9f9e6a2f5770c67
#
_entry.id   e37f55b640cea2f1a9f9e6a2f5770c67
#
_cell.length_a   1.000
_cell.length_b   1.000
_cell.length_c   1.000
_cell.angle_alpha   90.00
_cell.angle_beta   90.00
_cell.angle_gamma   90.00
#
_symmetry.space_group_name_H-M   'P 1'
#
loop_
_entity.id
_entity.type
_entity.pdbx_description
1 polymer ?
#
loop_
_entity_poly.entity_id
_entity_poly.type
_entity_poly.pdbx_seq_one_letter_code
_entity_poly.pdbx_strand_id
1 'polypeptide(L)'
;MAALVLVAAQPTAALFGLPELAWAFQAFALVPLMQGFVHPDLSRYQRASRFRPMIASELIGVTISLLVVIPLTWWLGDFRLMLVVLIIEQAFRTLVSHTYGERDFEVAWDRGVALQALRFGAPLVLT
;
A
#
# COMPACT_ATOMS: atom_id res chain seq x y z
N MET A 1 0.72 9.07 5.42
CA MET A 1 1.92 8.25 5.10
C MET A 1 2.45 8.53 3.70
N ALA A 2 1.67 8.41 2.62
CA ALA A 2 2.15 8.65 1.25
C ALA A 2 2.81 10.03 1.05
N ALA A 3 2.21 11.10 1.59
CA ALA A 3 2.77 12.45 1.52
C ALA A 3 4.14 12.56 2.23
N LEU A 4 4.31 11.89 3.37
CA LEU A 4 5.59 11.85 4.08
C LEU A 4 6.67 11.14 3.25
N VAL A 5 6.31 10.03 2.59
CA VAL A 5 7.24 9.30 1.71
C VAL A 5 7.63 10.15 0.51
N LEU A 6 6.68 10.89 -0.08
CA LEU A 6 6.98 11.81 -1.19
C LEU A 6 7.93 12.92 -0.79
N VAL A 7 7.71 13.56 0.36
CA VAL A 7 8.58 14.63 0.86
C VAL A 7 9.95 14.09 1.26
N ALA A 8 9.99 12.92 1.88
CA ALA A 8 11.23 12.28 2.29
C ALA A 8 12.03 11.65 1.14
N ALA A 9 11.43 11.48 -0.03
CA ALA A 9 12.06 10.78 -1.17
C ALA A 9 13.38 11.42 -1.61
N GLN A 10 13.41 12.74 -1.77
CA GLN A 10 14.64 13.46 -2.17
C GLN A 10 15.74 13.40 -1.12
N PRO A 11 15.49 13.78 0.17
CA PRO A 11 16.54 13.70 1.19
C PRO A 11 17.01 12.25 1.42
N THR A 12 16.12 11.26 1.31
CA THR A 12 16.50 9.85 1.43
C THR A 12 17.41 9.42 0.29
N ALA A 13 17.08 9.74 -0.97
CA ALA A 13 17.93 9.43 -2.11
C ALA A 13 19.31 10.10 -2.00
N ALA A 14 19.38 11.33 -1.51
CA ALA A 14 20.63 12.04 -1.26
C ALA A 14 21.48 11.39 -0.15
N LEU A 15 20.85 10.94 0.94
CA LEU A 15 21.51 10.21 2.04
C LEU A 15 22.17 8.91 1.58
N PHE A 16 21.54 8.20 0.65
CA PHE A 16 22.10 6.98 0.07
C PHE A 16 23.10 7.25 -1.07
N GLY A 17 23.38 8.52 -1.39
CA GLY A 17 24.30 8.89 -2.47
C GLY A 17 23.76 8.57 -3.88
N LEU A 18 22.46 8.40 -4.02
CA LEU A 18 21.78 8.01 -5.27
C LEU A 18 20.67 9.01 -5.62
N PRO A 19 20.99 10.30 -5.85
CA PRO A 19 19.98 11.33 -6.13
C PRO A 19 19.20 11.03 -7.42
N GLU A 20 19.79 10.29 -8.36
CA GLU A 20 19.15 9.86 -9.61
C GLU A 20 17.98 8.90 -9.39
N LEU A 21 17.94 8.22 -8.24
CA LEU A 21 16.88 7.28 -7.87
C LEU A 21 15.75 7.93 -7.04
N ALA A 22 15.74 9.24 -6.86
CA ALA A 22 14.69 9.94 -6.12
C ALA A 22 13.28 9.64 -6.69
N TRP A 23 13.15 9.47 -8.01
CA TRP A 23 11.91 9.07 -8.66
C TRP A 23 11.41 7.69 -8.19
N ALA A 24 12.32 6.75 -7.91
CA ALA A 24 11.96 5.43 -7.43
C ALA A 24 11.36 5.48 -6.00
N PHE A 25 11.95 6.30 -5.13
CA PHE A 25 11.38 6.58 -3.81
C PHE A 25 10.03 7.28 -3.88
N GLN A 26 9.85 8.18 -4.87
CA GLN A 26 8.54 8.80 -5.12
C GLN A 26 7.51 7.78 -5.62
N ALA A 27 7.90 6.91 -6.56
CA ALA A 27 7.03 5.83 -7.04
C ALA A 27 6.62 4.88 -5.91
N PHE A 28 7.52 4.61 -4.96
CA PHE A 28 7.21 3.80 -3.78
C PHE A 28 6.09 4.41 -2.90
N ALA A 29 5.88 5.74 -2.95
CA ALA A 29 4.78 6.39 -2.24
C ALA A 29 3.39 5.98 -2.75
N LEU A 30 3.29 5.39 -3.95
CA LEU A 30 2.03 4.81 -4.45
C LEU A 30 1.57 3.62 -3.60
N VAL A 31 2.48 2.85 -3.01
CA VAL A 31 2.14 1.69 -2.18
C VAL A 31 1.30 2.09 -0.96
N PRO A 32 1.74 2.99 -0.07
CA PRO A 32 0.93 3.44 1.05
C PRO A 32 -0.31 4.24 0.63
N LEU A 33 -0.28 4.88 -0.55
CA LEU A 33 -1.47 5.50 -1.11
C LEU A 33 -2.54 4.45 -1.43
N MET A 34 -2.18 3.40 -2.17
CA MET A 34 -3.10 2.30 -2.50
C MET A 34 -3.59 1.56 -1.25
N GLN A 35 -2.74 1.39 -0.23
CA GLN A 35 -3.15 0.82 1.05
C GLN A 35 -4.28 1.61 1.71
N GLY A 36 -4.31 2.93 1.53
CA GLY A 36 -5.39 3.79 2.01
C GLY A 36 -6.74 3.52 1.32
N PHE A 37 -6.73 2.94 0.12
CA PHE A 37 -7.93 2.57 -0.63
C PHE A 37 -8.39 1.12 -0.40
N VAL A 38 -7.69 0.34 0.41
CA VAL A 38 -8.14 -0.99 0.81
C VAL A 38 -9.45 -0.88 1.58
N HIS A 39 -10.42 -1.73 1.23
CA HIS A 39 -11.77 -1.65 1.77
C HIS A 39 -11.78 -1.84 3.30
N PRO A 40 -12.39 -0.93 4.08
CA PRO A 40 -12.36 -0.97 5.55
C PRO A 40 -13.09 -2.19 6.15
N ASP A 41 -13.98 -2.84 5.40
CA ASP A 41 -14.64 -4.05 5.86
C ASP A 41 -13.68 -5.22 6.12
N LEU A 42 -12.50 -5.24 5.47
CA LEU A 42 -11.46 -6.22 5.78
C LEU A 42 -11.03 -6.15 7.26
N SER A 43 -10.90 -4.95 7.81
CA SER A 43 -10.58 -4.75 9.22
C SER A 43 -11.74 -5.17 10.14
N ARG A 44 -13.00 -5.07 9.68
CA ARG A 44 -14.17 -5.57 10.39
C ARG A 44 -14.20 -7.10 10.42
N TYR A 45 -13.90 -7.74 9.30
CA TYR A 45 -13.79 -9.20 9.23
C TYR A 45 -12.71 -9.73 10.18
N GLN A 46 -11.55 -9.05 10.27
CA GLN A 46 -10.52 -9.40 11.25
C GLN A 46 -11.05 -9.36 12.70
N ARG A 47 -11.77 -8.28 13.06
CA ARG A 47 -12.38 -8.16 14.40
C ARG A 47 -13.44 -9.22 14.68
N ALA A 48 -14.11 -9.71 13.64
CA ALA A 48 -15.08 -10.82 13.71
C ALA A 48 -14.42 -12.21 13.58
N SER A 49 -13.09 -12.30 13.62
CA SER A 49 -12.31 -13.54 13.41
C SER A 49 -12.59 -14.24 12.06
N ARG A 50 -13.04 -13.48 11.08
CA ARG A 50 -13.27 -13.95 9.70
C ARG A 50 -12.09 -13.57 8.81
N PHE A 51 -11.03 -14.37 8.79
CA PHE A 51 -9.79 -14.06 8.09
C PHE A 51 -9.81 -14.38 6.59
N ARG A 52 -10.79 -15.16 6.11
CA ARG A 52 -10.86 -15.59 4.71
C ARG A 52 -10.75 -14.46 3.68
N PRO A 53 -11.53 -13.35 3.77
CA PRO A 53 -11.43 -12.28 2.78
C PRO A 53 -10.06 -11.60 2.74
N MET A 54 -9.46 -11.41 3.90
CA MET A 54 -8.14 -10.81 4.01
C MET A 54 -7.07 -11.72 3.40
N ILE A 55 -7.04 -13.00 3.79
CA ILE A 55 -6.09 -13.99 3.26
C ILE A 55 -6.27 -14.15 1.75
N ALA A 56 -7.52 -14.18 1.26
CA ALA A 56 -7.77 -14.27 -0.17
C ALA A 56 -7.23 -13.06 -0.94
N SER A 57 -7.44 -11.84 -0.44
CA SER A 57 -6.91 -10.63 -1.08
C SER A 57 -5.38 -10.60 -1.11
N GLU A 58 -4.72 -11.05 -0.04
CA GLU A 58 -3.27 -11.16 0.02
C GLU A 58 -2.74 -12.25 -0.92
N LEU A 59 -3.30 -13.45 -0.86
CA LEU A 59 -2.87 -14.56 -1.72
C LEU A 59 -3.04 -14.26 -3.20
N ILE A 60 -4.15 -13.65 -3.60
CA ILE A 60 -4.38 -13.27 -4.99
C ILE A 60 -3.36 -12.22 -5.43
N GLY A 61 -3.13 -11.19 -4.61
CA GLY A 61 -2.12 -10.15 -4.89
C GLY A 61 -0.73 -10.75 -5.08
N VAL A 62 -0.28 -11.59 -4.14
CA VAL A 62 1.03 -12.25 -4.20
C VAL A 62 1.12 -13.22 -5.37
N THR A 63 0.07 -14.02 -5.64
CA THR A 63 0.09 -14.98 -6.74
C THR A 63 0.22 -14.28 -8.08
N ILE A 64 -0.53 -13.20 -8.29
CA ILE A 64 -0.45 -12.42 -9.53
C ILE A 64 0.92 -11.75 -9.66
N SER A 65 1.46 -11.18 -8.59
CA SER A 65 2.79 -10.57 -8.62
C SER A 65 3.88 -11.60 -8.96
N LEU A 66 3.79 -12.84 -8.44
CA LEU A 66 4.70 -13.93 -8.77
C LEU A 66 4.58 -14.36 -10.24
N LEU A 67 3.37 -14.41 -10.78
CA LEU A 67 3.18 -14.75 -12.20
C LEU A 67 3.73 -13.66 -13.13
N VAL A 68 3.65 -12.41 -12.72
CA VAL A 68 4.12 -11.26 -13.50
C VAL A 68 5.63 -11.07 -13.37
N VAL A 69 6.22 -11.40 -12.22
CA VAL A 69 7.67 -11.21 -12.00
C VAL A 69 8.52 -12.01 -12.98
N ILE A 70 8.09 -13.23 -13.34
CA ILE A 70 8.86 -14.12 -14.22
C ILE A 70 9.09 -13.48 -15.61
N PRO A 71 8.04 -13.12 -16.39
CA PRO A 71 8.23 -12.48 -17.69
C PRO A 71 8.84 -11.09 -17.57
N LEU A 72 8.52 -10.37 -16.51
CA LEU A 72 9.00 -9.01 -16.30
C LEU A 72 10.51 -8.97 -15.99
N THR A 73 11.05 -10.01 -15.33
CA THR A 73 12.48 -10.18 -15.08
C THR A 73 13.27 -10.29 -16.39
N TRP A 74 12.73 -10.99 -17.36
CA TRP A 74 13.37 -11.12 -18.67
C TRP A 74 13.35 -9.82 -19.47
N TRP A 75 12.39 -8.95 -19.19
CA TRP A 75 12.19 -7.71 -19.94
C TRP A 75 12.89 -6.51 -19.31
N LEU A 76 12.81 -6.36 -17.98
CA LEU A 76 13.42 -5.21 -17.29
C LEU A 76 14.83 -5.51 -16.75
N GLY A 77 15.05 -6.68 -16.14
CA GLY A 77 16.36 -7.08 -15.61
C GLY A 77 17.01 -6.12 -14.60
N ASP A 78 16.25 -5.18 -14.02
CA ASP A 78 16.72 -4.06 -13.24
C ASP A 78 15.89 -3.90 -11.94
N PHE A 79 16.37 -3.07 -10.98
CA PHE A 79 15.68 -2.77 -9.73
C PHE A 79 14.25 -2.23 -9.92
N ARG A 80 13.93 -1.66 -11.09
CA ARG A 80 12.57 -1.23 -11.48
C ARG A 80 11.55 -2.35 -11.38
N LEU A 81 11.98 -3.59 -11.61
CA LEU A 81 11.16 -4.78 -11.46
C LEU A 81 10.52 -4.84 -10.09
N MET A 82 11.29 -4.63 -9.03
CA MET A 82 10.80 -4.68 -7.66
C MET A 82 9.68 -3.66 -7.40
N LEU A 83 9.84 -2.43 -7.88
CA LEU A 83 8.82 -1.39 -7.76
C LEU A 83 7.52 -1.76 -8.48
N VAL A 84 7.65 -2.23 -9.73
CA VAL A 84 6.48 -2.62 -10.54
C VAL A 84 5.73 -3.77 -9.90
N VAL A 85 6.45 -4.79 -9.42
CA VAL A 85 5.86 -5.96 -8.74
C VAL A 85 5.11 -5.54 -7.48
N LEU A 86 5.70 -4.68 -6.63
CA LEU A 86 5.05 -4.17 -5.42
C LEU A 86 3.78 -3.36 -5.73
N ILE A 87 3.81 -2.53 -6.77
CA ILE A 87 2.65 -1.75 -7.19
C ILE A 87 1.54 -2.67 -7.71
N ILE A 88 1.89 -3.67 -8.51
CA ILE A 88 0.94 -4.65 -9.05
C ILE A 88 0.31 -5.44 -7.89
N GLU A 89 1.11 -5.98 -6.99
CA GLU A 89 0.62 -6.71 -5.83
C GLU A 89 -0.38 -5.88 -5.03
N GLN A 90 -0.01 -4.63 -4.71
CA GLN A 90 -0.86 -3.74 -3.94
C GLN A 90 -2.13 -3.34 -4.69
N ALA A 91 -2.05 -3.15 -6.02
CA ALA A 91 -3.21 -2.85 -6.85
C ALA A 91 -4.22 -4.00 -6.83
N PHE A 92 -3.76 -5.23 -7.04
CA PHE A 92 -4.64 -6.41 -7.01
C PHE A 92 -5.20 -6.67 -5.62
N ARG A 93 -4.40 -6.52 -4.58
CA ARG A 93 -4.88 -6.61 -3.20
C ARG A 93 -6.01 -5.60 -2.94
N THR A 94 -5.85 -4.36 -3.39
CA THR A 94 -6.87 -3.32 -3.25
C THR A 94 -8.12 -3.68 -4.07
N LEU A 95 -7.98 -4.07 -5.33
CA LEU A 95 -9.11 -4.48 -6.18
C LEU A 95 -9.91 -5.63 -5.56
N VAL A 96 -9.21 -6.69 -5.14
CA VAL A 96 -9.85 -7.85 -4.51
C VAL A 96 -10.50 -7.47 -3.18
N SER A 97 -9.95 -6.52 -2.43
CA SER A 97 -10.57 -6.04 -1.19
C SER A 97 -11.97 -5.47 -1.42
N HIS A 98 -12.19 -4.80 -2.54
CA HIS A 98 -13.49 -4.24 -2.91
C HIS A 98 -14.51 -5.31 -3.30
N THR A 99 -14.08 -6.47 -3.84
CA THR A 99 -15.00 -7.57 -4.14
C THR A 99 -15.58 -8.24 -2.90
N TYR A 100 -14.89 -8.12 -1.77
CA TYR A 100 -15.35 -8.62 -0.47
C TYR A 100 -16.02 -7.54 0.39
N GLY A 101 -16.08 -6.28 -0.07
CA GLY A 101 -16.79 -5.20 0.59
C GLY A 101 -18.30 -5.45 0.57
N GLU A 102 -18.95 -5.48 1.74
CA GLU A 102 -20.41 -5.58 1.88
C GLU A 102 -21.08 -4.20 1.89
N ARG A 103 -20.30 -3.15 2.09
CA ARG A 103 -20.77 -1.77 2.17
C ARG A 103 -20.22 -0.94 1.03
N ASP A 104 -20.95 0.12 0.69
CA ASP A 104 -20.44 1.11 -0.25
C ASP A 104 -19.20 1.81 0.32
N PHE A 105 -18.17 1.91 -0.51
CA PHE A 105 -16.93 2.61 -0.15
C PHE A 105 -17.15 4.11 -0.32
N GLU A 106 -17.38 4.81 0.80
CA GLU A 106 -17.49 6.27 0.80
C GLU A 106 -16.21 6.90 1.35
N VAL A 107 -15.63 7.79 0.57
CA VAL A 107 -14.52 8.64 1.04
C VAL A 107 -15.12 9.85 1.73
N ALA A 108 -15.38 9.74 3.02
CA ALA A 108 -15.85 10.84 3.84
C ALA A 108 -14.68 11.44 4.64
N TRP A 109 -14.48 12.74 4.50
CA TRP A 109 -13.50 13.48 5.30
C TRP A 109 -14.19 14.10 6.51
N ASP A 110 -14.08 13.45 7.66
CA ASP A 110 -14.53 14.00 8.95
C ASP A 110 -13.31 14.45 9.76
N ARG A 111 -13.22 15.76 10.01
CA ARG A 111 -12.15 16.37 10.81
C ARG A 111 -12.13 15.87 12.24
N GLY A 112 -13.30 15.56 12.83
CA GLY A 112 -13.43 15.04 14.18
C GLY A 112 -12.79 13.65 14.30
N VAL A 113 -13.13 12.77 13.37
CA VAL A 113 -12.57 11.41 13.31
C VAL A 113 -11.07 11.44 13.01
N ALA A 114 -10.62 12.33 12.10
CA ALA A 114 -9.21 12.48 11.77
C ALA A 114 -8.39 12.97 12.99
N LEU A 115 -8.88 13.93 13.74
CA LEU A 115 -8.24 14.43 14.95
C LEU A 115 -8.20 13.37 16.06
N GLN A 116 -9.27 12.59 16.22
CA GLN A 116 -9.33 11.50 17.19
C GLN A 116 -8.36 10.39 16.84
N ALA A 117 -8.26 10.02 15.55
CA ALA A 117 -7.31 9.04 15.05
C ALA A 117 -5.86 9.48 15.25
N LEU A 118 -5.55 10.76 14.99
CA LEU A 118 -4.23 11.34 15.25
C LEU A 118 -3.89 11.33 16.74
N ARG A 119 -4.84 11.73 17.58
CA ARG A 119 -4.63 11.78 19.04
C ARG A 119 -4.43 10.39 19.65
N PHE A 120 -5.07 9.37 19.08
CA PHE A 120 -4.89 7.98 19.52
C PHE A 120 -3.63 7.35 18.93
N GLY A 121 -3.32 7.64 17.66
CA GLY A 121 -2.20 7.04 16.95
C GLY A 121 -0.84 7.68 17.27
N ALA A 122 -0.79 8.97 17.58
CA ALA A 122 0.46 9.67 17.83
C ALA A 122 1.28 9.06 19.00
N PRO A 123 0.73 8.75 20.18
CA PRO A 123 1.48 8.10 21.24
C PRO A 123 1.96 6.69 20.90
N LEU A 124 1.23 5.95 20.03
CA LEU A 124 1.62 4.61 19.59
C LEU A 124 2.83 4.59 18.65
N VAL A 125 3.09 5.70 17.97
CA VAL A 125 4.24 5.83 17.06
C VAL A 125 5.48 6.33 17.80
N LEU A 126 5.30 6.97 18.96
CA LEU A 126 6.36 7.58 19.76
C LEU A 126 6.90 6.67 20.87
N THR A 127 6.30 5.49 21.07
CA THR A 127 6.77 4.44 21.99
C THR A 127 7.43 3.32 21.23
#